data_634660a1066b7ddf57aaed85666ac781
#
_entry.id   634660a1066b7ddf57aaed85666ac781
#
_cell.length_a   1.000
_cell.length_b   1.000
_cell.length_c   1.000
_cell.angle_alpha   90.00
_cell.angle_beta   90.00
_cell.angle_gamma   90.00
#
_symmetry.space_group_name_H-M   'P 1'
#
loop_
_entity.id
_entity.type
_entity.pdbx_description
1 polymer ?
#
loop_
_entity_poly.entity_id
_entity_poly.type
_entity_poly.pdbx_seq_one_letter_code
_entity_poly.pdbx_strand_id
1 'polypeptide(L)'
;MGPGRLSSMFQTAASGLDAQKKRLEVAAQNIANSRASAKPGSNGAYKVQSVVSKAPNTDNFVNALESQMNPLRTSESVHYPFPKYENGGNQQSSLGPDTTVVQSEKFRFEYDPNHPDADENGMVKYPDVDMVKEMAAMVSANRLYEANLSVIEAAKQMMKRSMEI
;
A
#
# COMPACT_ATOMS: atom_id res chain seq x y z
N MET A 1 23.97 18.76 -9.94
CA MET A 1 23.12 17.57 -9.59
C MET A 1 22.39 17.13 -10.84
N GLY A 2 22.48 15.84 -11.21
CA GLY A 2 21.84 15.38 -12.45
C GLY A 2 20.30 15.31 -12.30
N PRO A 3 19.53 15.57 -13.37
CA PRO A 3 18.06 15.61 -13.37
C PRO A 3 17.41 14.29 -12.89
N GLY A 4 18.08 13.16 -13.02
CA GLY A 4 17.58 11.86 -12.57
C GLY A 4 17.44 11.70 -11.05
N ARG A 5 18.26 12.38 -10.25
CA ARG A 5 18.19 12.30 -8.78
C ARG A 5 16.98 13.07 -8.22
N LEU A 6 16.61 14.17 -8.84
CA LEU A 6 15.44 14.96 -8.43
C LEU A 6 14.15 14.20 -8.74
N SER A 7 14.08 13.57 -9.92
CA SER A 7 12.93 12.74 -10.30
C SER A 7 12.71 11.58 -9.32
N SER A 8 13.77 10.89 -8.89
CA SER A 8 13.66 9.79 -7.91
C SER A 8 13.20 10.27 -6.54
N MET A 9 13.61 11.47 -6.09
CA MET A 9 13.14 12.05 -4.82
C MET A 9 11.63 12.34 -4.86
N PHE A 10 11.14 12.94 -5.94
CA PHE A 10 9.70 13.17 -6.11
C PHE A 10 8.91 11.88 -6.16
N GLN A 11 9.40 10.88 -6.86
CA GLN A 11 8.75 9.59 -6.96
C GLN A 11 8.68 8.88 -5.60
N THR A 12 9.77 8.90 -4.83
CA THR A 12 9.79 8.32 -3.47
C THR A 12 8.85 9.08 -2.53
N ALA A 13 8.84 10.40 -2.59
CA ALA A 13 7.94 11.20 -1.76
C ALA A 13 6.47 11.01 -2.14
N ALA A 14 6.16 10.92 -3.44
CA ALA A 14 4.80 10.65 -3.92
C ALA A 14 4.29 9.28 -3.47
N SER A 15 5.12 8.22 -3.60
CA SER A 15 4.74 6.89 -3.11
C SER A 15 4.58 6.86 -1.58
N GLY A 16 5.37 7.66 -0.84
CA GLY A 16 5.19 7.87 0.59
C GLY A 16 3.84 8.53 0.92
N LEU A 17 3.43 9.55 0.15
CA LEU A 17 2.11 10.18 0.29
C LEU A 17 0.97 9.19 0.03
N ASP A 18 1.06 8.40 -1.03
CA ASP A 18 0.04 7.39 -1.37
C ASP A 18 -0.07 6.32 -0.28
N ALA A 19 1.06 5.89 0.30
CA ALA A 19 1.06 4.96 1.42
C ALA A 19 0.36 5.53 2.66
N GLN A 20 0.59 6.81 3.01
CA GLN A 20 -0.09 7.44 4.15
C GLN A 20 -1.57 7.71 3.87
N LYS A 21 -1.92 8.10 2.65
CA LYS A 21 -3.32 8.24 2.22
C LYS A 21 -4.08 6.92 2.38
N LYS A 22 -3.50 5.81 1.95
CA LYS A 22 -4.09 4.47 2.11
C LYS A 22 -4.30 4.09 3.57
N ARG A 23 -3.34 4.44 4.45
CA ARG A 23 -3.48 4.22 5.90
C ARG A 23 -4.61 5.05 6.51
N LEU A 24 -4.72 6.33 6.12
CA LEU A 24 -5.82 7.21 6.55
C LEU A 24 -7.18 6.65 6.12
N GLU A 25 -7.28 6.23 4.87
CA GLU A 25 -8.51 5.66 4.30
C GLU A 25 -8.94 4.39 5.05
N VAL A 26 -8.01 3.46 5.26
CA VAL A 26 -8.28 2.20 5.96
C VAL A 26 -8.66 2.45 7.42
N ALA A 27 -7.95 3.32 8.14
CA ALA A 27 -8.30 3.66 9.51
C ALA A 27 -9.68 4.34 9.61
N ALA A 28 -10.00 5.24 8.68
CA ALA A 28 -11.32 5.88 8.61
C ALA A 28 -12.43 4.87 8.33
N GLN A 29 -12.20 3.91 7.42
CA GLN A 29 -13.17 2.85 7.12
C GLN A 29 -13.38 1.91 8.31
N ASN A 30 -12.32 1.54 9.02
CA ASN A 30 -12.40 0.72 10.24
C ASN A 30 -13.22 1.42 11.32
N ILE A 31 -12.97 2.71 11.56
CA ILE A 31 -13.72 3.51 12.55
C ILE A 31 -15.19 3.62 12.14
N ALA A 32 -15.47 3.96 10.89
CA ALA A 32 -16.84 4.12 10.38
C ALA A 32 -17.65 2.83 10.50
N ASN A 33 -17.00 1.68 10.28
CA ASN A 33 -17.66 0.36 10.32
C ASN A 33 -17.48 -0.37 11.66
N SER A 34 -16.89 0.25 12.68
CA SER A 34 -16.62 -0.38 13.99
C SER A 34 -17.88 -0.91 14.70
N ARG A 35 -19.05 -0.36 14.38
CA ARG A 35 -20.37 -0.75 14.89
C ARG A 35 -21.25 -1.42 13.86
N ALA A 36 -20.72 -1.79 12.70
CA ALA A 36 -21.49 -2.52 11.69
C ALA A 36 -21.72 -3.94 12.18
N SER A 37 -22.96 -4.22 12.58
CA SER A 37 -23.37 -5.54 13.06
C SER A 37 -23.71 -6.50 11.91
N ALA A 38 -23.63 -7.79 12.20
CA ALA A 38 -24.13 -8.84 11.30
C ALA A 38 -24.57 -10.05 12.11
N LYS A 39 -25.47 -10.84 11.54
CA LYS A 39 -25.87 -12.14 12.15
C LYS A 39 -24.67 -13.08 12.20
N PRO A 40 -24.46 -13.78 13.34
CA PRO A 40 -23.48 -14.85 13.42
C PRO A 40 -23.73 -15.90 12.31
N GLY A 41 -22.66 -16.30 11.62
CA GLY A 41 -22.77 -17.21 10.46
C GLY A 41 -23.03 -16.49 9.11
N SER A 42 -23.34 -15.19 9.11
CA SER A 42 -23.45 -14.40 7.90
C SER A 42 -22.07 -13.98 7.37
N ASN A 43 -21.89 -13.99 6.04
CA ASN A 43 -20.69 -13.45 5.37
C ASN A 43 -20.71 -11.91 5.24
N GLY A 44 -21.78 -11.24 5.68
CA GLY A 44 -22.01 -9.80 5.53
C GLY A 44 -21.27 -8.92 6.55
N ALA A 45 -20.57 -9.51 7.53
CA ALA A 45 -19.83 -8.73 8.53
C ALA A 45 -18.63 -8.00 7.92
N TYR A 46 -18.45 -6.72 8.30
CA TYR A 46 -17.27 -5.94 7.90
C TYR A 46 -15.99 -6.62 8.39
N LYS A 47 -15.04 -6.81 7.49
CA LYS A 47 -13.72 -7.36 7.82
C LYS A 47 -12.75 -6.21 8.07
N VAL A 48 -12.13 -6.20 9.25
CA VAL A 48 -11.15 -5.19 9.63
C VAL A 48 -10.00 -5.18 8.65
N GLN A 49 -9.66 -4.01 8.13
CA GLN A 49 -8.60 -3.84 7.16
C GLN A 49 -7.32 -3.34 7.83
N SER A 50 -6.19 -3.74 7.31
CA SER A 50 -4.87 -3.25 7.73
C SER A 50 -3.97 -3.01 6.52
N VAL A 51 -3.11 -1.99 6.62
CA VAL A 51 -2.15 -1.67 5.55
C VAL A 51 -0.80 -2.30 5.88
N VAL A 52 -0.36 -3.21 5.01
CA VAL A 52 0.98 -3.81 5.08
C VAL A 52 1.85 -3.13 4.04
N SER A 53 2.96 -2.54 4.49
CA SER A 53 3.96 -1.94 3.61
C SER A 53 5.15 -2.88 3.50
N LYS A 54 5.53 -3.23 2.29
CA LYS A 54 6.73 -4.02 2.00
C LYS A 54 7.78 -3.11 1.37
N ALA A 55 9.06 -3.41 1.62
CA ALA A 55 10.13 -2.79 0.85
C ALA A 55 9.94 -3.13 -0.63
N PRO A 56 10.27 -2.19 -1.54
CA PRO A 56 10.21 -2.48 -2.97
C PRO A 56 11.07 -3.70 -3.27
N ASN A 57 10.55 -4.56 -4.12
CA ASN A 57 11.22 -5.82 -4.45
C ASN A 57 12.55 -5.50 -5.16
N THR A 58 13.67 -5.94 -4.59
CA THR A 58 15.01 -5.73 -5.16
C THR A 58 15.31 -6.64 -6.35
N ASP A 59 14.38 -7.52 -6.74
CA ASP A 59 14.49 -8.35 -7.94
C ASP A 59 14.63 -7.51 -9.22
N ASN A 60 14.33 -6.21 -9.12
CA ASN A 60 14.57 -5.25 -10.18
C ASN A 60 16.05 -5.08 -10.57
N PHE A 61 16.99 -5.38 -9.66
CA PHE A 61 18.42 -5.33 -10.01
C PHE A 61 18.78 -6.49 -10.96
N VAL A 62 18.26 -7.68 -10.71
CA VAL A 62 18.48 -8.85 -11.57
C VAL A 62 17.82 -8.60 -12.93
N ASN A 63 16.59 -8.09 -12.96
CA ASN A 63 15.87 -7.74 -14.18
C ASN A 63 16.53 -6.58 -14.94
N ALA A 64 17.08 -5.59 -14.23
CA ALA A 64 17.85 -4.49 -14.85
C ALA A 64 19.18 -4.99 -15.41
N LEU A 65 19.83 -5.91 -14.72
CA LEU A 65 21.07 -6.54 -15.21
C LEU A 65 20.78 -7.39 -16.45
N GLU A 66 19.72 -8.19 -16.45
CA GLU A 66 19.30 -8.98 -17.60
C GLU A 66 18.91 -8.12 -18.81
N SER A 67 18.25 -6.97 -18.57
CA SER A 67 17.90 -6.03 -19.65
C SER A 67 19.11 -5.31 -20.26
N GLN A 68 20.19 -5.17 -19.50
CA GLN A 68 21.46 -4.58 -19.96
C GLN A 68 22.40 -5.63 -20.58
N MET A 69 22.19 -6.90 -20.31
CA MET A 69 22.92 -7.96 -21.00
C MET A 69 22.41 -8.05 -22.44
N ASN A 70 23.15 -7.44 -23.38
CA ASN A 70 22.88 -7.59 -24.80
C ASN A 70 22.77 -9.08 -25.13
N PRO A 71 21.65 -9.57 -25.68
CA PRO A 71 21.56 -10.94 -26.12
C PRO A 71 22.66 -11.16 -27.15
N LEU A 72 23.54 -12.13 -26.87
CA LEU A 72 24.57 -12.56 -27.82
C LEU A 72 23.87 -12.85 -29.16
N ARG A 73 24.25 -12.10 -30.20
CA ARG A 73 23.77 -12.38 -31.56
C ARG A 73 24.23 -13.77 -31.95
N THR A 74 23.32 -14.72 -31.90
CA THR A 74 23.55 -16.07 -32.44
C THR A 74 23.47 -16.01 -33.95
N SER A 75 24.57 -16.28 -34.62
CA SER A 75 24.65 -16.24 -36.06
C SER A 75 24.17 -17.53 -36.75
N GLU A 76 23.77 -18.54 -35.97
CA GLU A 76 23.28 -19.83 -36.51
C GLU A 76 21.98 -20.27 -35.81
N SER A 77 21.08 -20.84 -36.60
CA SER A 77 19.74 -21.31 -36.24
C SER A 77 19.70 -22.59 -35.38
N VAL A 78 20.85 -23.10 -34.96
CA VAL A 78 20.98 -24.36 -34.19
C VAL A 78 21.15 -24.13 -32.68
N HIS A 79 21.25 -22.88 -32.22
CA HIS A 79 21.32 -22.61 -30.80
C HIS A 79 19.92 -22.71 -30.19
N TYR A 80 19.78 -23.57 -29.17
CA TYR A 80 18.56 -23.65 -28.34
C TYR A 80 18.16 -22.25 -27.89
N PRO A 81 16.94 -21.81 -28.22
CA PRO A 81 16.48 -20.53 -27.75
C PRO A 81 16.38 -20.62 -26.20
N PHE A 82 17.16 -19.80 -25.51
CA PHE A 82 16.89 -19.57 -24.09
C PHE A 82 15.41 -19.19 -23.93
N PRO A 83 14.68 -19.78 -22.98
CA PRO A 83 13.30 -19.42 -22.77
C PRO A 83 13.26 -17.92 -22.54
N LYS A 84 12.63 -17.19 -23.47
CA LYS A 84 12.26 -15.79 -23.24
C LYS A 84 11.31 -15.82 -22.03
N TYR A 85 11.81 -15.40 -20.89
CA TYR A 85 10.90 -14.98 -19.83
C TYR A 85 10.11 -13.82 -20.41
N GLU A 86 8.87 -14.07 -20.79
CA GLU A 86 7.92 -13.02 -21.10
C GLU A 86 7.68 -12.25 -19.79
N ASN A 87 8.51 -11.25 -19.57
CA ASN A 87 8.26 -10.25 -18.55
C ASN A 87 7.02 -9.48 -18.98
N GLY A 88 5.87 -9.99 -18.55
CA GLY A 88 4.63 -9.27 -18.64
C GLY A 88 4.74 -7.94 -17.89
N GLY A 89 4.71 -6.87 -18.67
CA GLY A 89 4.44 -5.53 -18.15
C GLY A 89 5.65 -4.81 -17.62
N ASN A 90 5.82 -3.66 -18.18
CA ASN A 90 6.69 -2.56 -17.77
C ASN A 90 6.44 -2.19 -16.27
N GLN A 91 6.91 -3.03 -15.35
CA GLN A 91 6.95 -2.69 -13.94
C GLN A 91 8.10 -1.70 -13.76
N GLN A 92 7.79 -0.41 -13.99
CA GLN A 92 8.61 0.66 -13.47
C GLN A 92 8.82 0.35 -11.99
N SER A 93 10.06 0.04 -11.62
CA SER A 93 10.43 -0.17 -10.22
C SER A 93 9.99 1.06 -9.43
N SER A 94 8.91 0.91 -8.70
CA SER A 94 8.42 1.92 -7.78
C SER A 94 9.50 2.11 -6.72
N LEU A 95 10.11 3.30 -6.70
CA LEU A 95 11.14 3.68 -5.71
C LEU A 95 10.55 3.91 -4.31
N GLY A 96 9.33 3.45 -4.04
CA GLY A 96 8.66 3.62 -2.77
C GLY A 96 8.09 2.32 -2.22
N PRO A 97 7.54 2.36 -0.99
CA PRO A 97 6.97 1.18 -0.35
C PRO A 97 5.79 0.65 -1.17
N ASP A 98 5.77 -0.64 -1.43
CA ASP A 98 4.60 -1.32 -1.95
C ASP A 98 3.60 -1.53 -0.81
N THR A 99 2.39 -0.97 -0.97
CA THR A 99 1.36 -0.99 0.06
C THR A 99 0.16 -1.82 -0.37
N THR A 100 -0.09 -2.87 0.38
CA THR A 100 -1.25 -3.75 0.17
C THR A 100 -2.21 -3.66 1.36
N VAL A 101 -3.50 -3.72 1.07
CA VAL A 101 -4.55 -3.81 2.11
C VAL A 101 -4.85 -5.27 2.35
N VAL A 102 -4.77 -5.67 3.60
CA VAL A 102 -5.07 -7.04 4.07
C VAL A 102 -6.31 -6.99 4.96
N GLN A 103 -7.23 -7.91 4.76
CA GLN A 103 -8.43 -8.04 5.57
C GLN A 103 -8.23 -9.09 6.66
N SER A 104 -8.71 -8.80 7.86
CA SER A 104 -8.71 -9.72 9.01
C SER A 104 -10.12 -10.25 9.25
N GLU A 105 -10.23 -11.54 9.49
CA GLU A 105 -11.50 -12.21 9.83
C GLU A 105 -11.73 -12.30 11.35
N LYS A 106 -11.17 -11.37 12.12
CA LYS A 106 -11.41 -11.31 13.55
C LYS A 106 -12.69 -10.59 13.86
N PHE A 107 -13.52 -11.19 14.68
CA PHE A 107 -14.81 -10.66 15.08
C PHE A 107 -14.97 -10.73 16.59
N ARG A 108 -15.72 -9.76 17.15
CA ARG A 108 -16.16 -9.72 18.52
C ARG A 108 -17.65 -10.11 18.56
N PHE A 109 -18.01 -10.93 19.52
CA PHE A 109 -19.40 -11.29 19.76
C PHE A 109 -19.90 -10.58 21.03
N GLU A 110 -21.08 -9.98 20.94
CA GLU A 110 -21.70 -9.28 22.06
C GLU A 110 -23.12 -9.82 22.28
N TYR A 111 -23.50 -10.01 23.54
CA TYR A 111 -24.82 -10.52 23.88
C TYR A 111 -25.83 -9.35 23.91
N ASP A 112 -26.70 -9.28 22.92
CA ASP A 112 -27.82 -8.34 22.85
C ASP A 112 -29.02 -8.99 22.17
N PRO A 113 -29.93 -9.62 22.98
CA PRO A 113 -31.08 -10.36 22.45
C PRO A 113 -32.13 -9.46 21.77
N ASN A 114 -32.10 -8.13 22.01
CA ASN A 114 -33.04 -7.20 21.40
C ASN A 114 -32.55 -6.64 20.05
N HIS A 115 -31.33 -6.97 19.67
CA HIS A 115 -30.75 -6.46 18.43
C HIS A 115 -31.37 -7.19 17.20
N PRO A 116 -31.69 -6.48 16.10
CA PRO A 116 -32.27 -7.09 14.89
C PRO A 116 -31.37 -8.15 14.24
N ASP A 117 -30.05 -8.07 14.46
CA ASP A 117 -29.05 -9.01 13.95
C ASP A 117 -28.66 -10.09 14.99
N ALA A 118 -29.38 -10.22 16.10
CA ALA A 118 -29.13 -11.28 17.06
C ALA A 118 -29.48 -12.66 16.46
N ASP A 119 -28.70 -13.68 16.83
CA ASP A 119 -29.03 -15.07 16.53
C ASP A 119 -30.00 -15.67 17.57
N GLU A 120 -30.30 -16.96 17.46
CA GLU A 120 -31.18 -17.67 18.39
C GLU A 120 -30.65 -17.68 19.84
N ASN A 121 -29.36 -17.43 20.04
CA ASN A 121 -28.71 -17.34 21.35
C ASN A 121 -28.58 -15.90 21.85
N GLY A 122 -29.11 -14.91 21.11
CA GLY A 122 -29.02 -13.49 21.44
C GLY A 122 -27.62 -12.89 21.19
N MET A 123 -26.79 -13.54 20.39
CA MET A 123 -25.43 -13.05 20.08
C MET A 123 -25.43 -12.24 18.79
N VAL A 124 -24.70 -11.12 18.79
CA VAL A 124 -24.47 -10.24 17.64
C VAL A 124 -22.99 -10.22 17.31
N LYS A 125 -22.67 -10.27 16.02
CA LYS A 125 -21.29 -10.27 15.51
C LYS A 125 -20.88 -8.86 15.12
N TYR A 126 -19.80 -8.35 15.69
CA TYR A 126 -19.17 -7.07 15.36
C TYR A 126 -17.74 -7.26 14.87
N PRO A 127 -17.20 -6.34 14.05
CA PRO A 127 -15.78 -6.34 13.71
C PRO A 127 -14.95 -6.03 14.96
N ASP A 128 -13.79 -6.70 15.09
CA ASP A 128 -12.86 -6.48 16.22
C ASP A 128 -11.97 -5.27 15.91
N VAL A 129 -12.54 -4.06 16.01
CA VAL A 129 -11.86 -2.78 15.77
C VAL A 129 -11.53 -2.11 17.11
N ASP A 130 -10.25 -1.86 17.34
CA ASP A 130 -9.79 -0.98 18.42
C ASP A 130 -9.81 0.48 17.96
N MET A 131 -10.84 1.23 18.33
CA MET A 131 -11.02 2.62 17.93
C MET A 131 -9.86 3.52 18.36
N VAL A 132 -9.27 3.29 19.54
CA VAL A 132 -8.17 4.12 20.05
C VAL A 132 -6.93 3.91 19.20
N LYS A 133 -6.65 2.66 18.84
CA LYS A 133 -5.56 2.30 17.94
C LYS A 133 -5.74 2.88 16.55
N GLU A 134 -6.95 2.80 15.99
CA GLU A 134 -7.25 3.35 14.65
C GLU A 134 -7.14 4.88 14.63
N MET A 135 -7.64 5.57 15.68
CA MET A 135 -7.48 7.02 15.80
C MET A 135 -6.00 7.42 15.91
N ALA A 136 -5.21 6.70 16.70
CA ALA A 136 -3.78 6.95 16.82
C ALA A 136 -3.05 6.71 15.48
N ALA A 137 -3.43 5.67 14.74
CA ALA A 137 -2.90 5.38 13.41
C ALA A 137 -3.25 6.50 12.41
N MET A 138 -4.49 7.02 12.46
CA MET A 138 -4.93 8.14 11.64
C MET A 138 -4.12 9.41 11.90
N VAL A 139 -3.93 9.79 13.17
CA VAL A 139 -3.12 10.96 13.55
C VAL A 139 -1.67 10.80 13.11
N SER A 140 -1.09 9.62 13.30
CA SER A 140 0.27 9.31 12.86
C SER A 140 0.41 9.40 11.34
N ALA A 141 -0.53 8.81 10.58
CA ALA A 141 -0.51 8.84 9.13
C ALA A 141 -0.66 10.28 8.59
N ASN A 142 -1.51 11.11 9.24
CA ASN A 142 -1.67 12.51 8.87
C ASN A 142 -0.37 13.30 9.04
N ARG A 143 0.30 13.14 10.18
CA ARG A 143 1.60 13.81 10.44
C ARG A 143 2.67 13.39 9.44
N LEU A 144 2.73 12.11 9.08
CA LEU A 144 3.66 11.60 8.07
C LEU A 144 3.31 12.10 6.67
N TYR A 145 2.02 12.25 6.37
CA TYR A 145 1.57 12.84 5.11
C TYR A 145 2.03 14.30 4.99
N GLU A 146 1.82 15.11 6.03
CA GLU A 146 2.27 16.51 6.07
C GLU A 146 3.80 16.63 5.96
N ALA A 147 4.55 15.75 6.64
CA ALA A 147 6.00 15.70 6.53
C ALA A 147 6.47 15.40 5.10
N ASN A 148 5.86 14.42 4.42
CA ASN A 148 6.18 14.09 3.03
C ASN A 148 5.84 15.24 2.07
N LEU A 149 4.74 15.97 2.32
CA LEU A 149 4.36 17.14 1.55
C LEU A 149 5.42 18.25 1.69
N SER A 150 5.88 18.50 2.91
CA SER A 150 6.95 19.47 3.19
C SER A 150 8.26 19.12 2.47
N VAL A 151 8.60 17.84 2.37
CA VAL A 151 9.77 17.38 1.59
C VAL A 151 9.61 17.70 0.10
N ILE A 152 8.43 17.51 -0.47
CA ILE A 152 8.13 17.85 -1.87
C ILE A 152 8.27 19.35 -2.11
N GLU A 153 7.74 20.18 -1.21
CA GLU A 153 7.85 21.64 -1.30
C GLU A 153 9.31 22.11 -1.22
N ALA A 154 10.10 21.55 -0.28
CA ALA A 154 11.52 21.85 -0.17
C ALA A 154 12.29 21.44 -1.45
N ALA A 155 12.00 20.27 -2.01
CA ALA A 155 12.60 19.83 -3.27
C ALA A 155 12.24 20.74 -4.44
N LYS A 156 10.99 21.22 -4.52
CA LYS A 156 10.53 22.19 -5.53
C LYS A 156 11.27 23.53 -5.40
N GLN A 157 11.46 24.03 -4.18
CA GLN A 157 12.21 25.26 -3.93
C GLN A 157 13.69 25.12 -4.32
N MET A 158 14.32 23.99 -3.99
CA MET A 158 15.69 23.71 -4.42
C MET A 158 15.81 23.69 -5.95
N MET A 159 14.85 23.06 -6.62
CA MET A 159 14.84 23.03 -8.08
C MET A 159 14.73 24.43 -8.67
N LYS A 160 13.81 25.25 -8.15
CA LYS A 160 13.63 26.64 -8.61
C LYS A 160 14.92 27.45 -8.46
N ARG A 161 15.58 27.38 -7.30
CA ARG A 161 16.86 28.07 -7.06
C ARG A 161 18.00 27.56 -7.97
N SER A 162 17.99 26.28 -8.30
CA SER A 162 18.99 25.70 -9.21
C SER A 162 18.80 26.12 -10.67
N MET A 163 17.60 26.57 -11.04
CA MET A 163 17.29 27.08 -12.40
C MET A 163 17.51 28.59 -12.53
N GLU A 164 17.63 29.31 -11.39
CA GLU A 164 17.86 30.76 -11.34
C GLU A 164 19.35 31.13 -11.35
N ILE A 165 20.24 30.13 -11.26
CA ILE A 165 21.70 30.27 -11.37
C ILE A 165 22.18 29.89 -12.76
#